data_37553e94c2e7ca8d17f7dca17e765544
#
_entry.id   37553e94c2e7ca8d17f7dca17e765544
#
_cell.length_a   1.000
_cell.length_b   1.000
_cell.length_c   1.000
_cell.angle_alpha   90.00
_cell.angle_beta   90.00
_cell.angle_gamma   90.00
#
_symmetry.space_group_name_H-M   'P 1'
#
loop_
_entity.id
_entity.type
_entity.pdbx_description
1 polymer ?
#
loop_
_entity_poly.entity_id
_entity_poly.type
_entity_poly.pdbx_seq_one_letter_code
_entity_poly.pdbx_strand_id
1 'polypeptide(L)'
;MRAPIRRITPSYHIERLMDDAMAIVETIGYGDKRFHLAGHDWGGSIAWALADRHEARLASLTVLSRPHPNAFNRALQMSDGDQARRSKHHTWFLEPDAADRVLADDSKWLRERLAKAGVPPSAIEENLGVLGNKATMEAALAWYRARGAIRSPLGPIRVPTLYIWGDCDDTVGRAAAEGTRDFVAAPYRFEVLPGVSHFAAEEAPERVSQLMLEHLAAHPV
;
A
#
# COMPACT_ATOMS: atom_id res chain seq x y z
N MET A 1 17.32 -27.12 11.94
CA MET A 1 15.88 -27.02 12.23
C MET A 1 15.42 -25.63 11.83
N ARG A 2 14.57 -25.50 10.80
CA ARG A 2 14.00 -24.21 10.40
C ARG A 2 12.95 -23.80 11.43
N ALA A 3 13.07 -22.60 12.01
CA ALA A 3 12.02 -22.05 12.86
C ALA A 3 10.72 -22.01 12.04
N PRO A 4 9.59 -22.44 12.59
CA PRO A 4 8.36 -22.51 11.82
C PRO A 4 7.92 -21.08 11.44
N ILE A 5 7.69 -20.87 10.14
CA ILE A 5 7.15 -19.64 9.52
C ILE A 5 5.91 -19.12 10.27
N ARG A 6 5.20 -19.98 11.01
CA ARG A 6 4.00 -19.66 11.81
C ARG A 6 4.21 -18.62 12.93
N ARG A 7 5.43 -18.32 13.39
CA ARG A 7 5.67 -17.35 14.47
C ARG A 7 5.75 -15.90 14.01
N ILE A 8 6.04 -15.64 12.74
CA ILE A 8 6.18 -14.29 12.18
C ILE A 8 4.82 -13.74 11.69
N THR A 9 3.95 -14.61 11.17
CA THR A 9 2.68 -14.23 10.53
C THR A 9 1.73 -13.40 11.43
N PRO A 10 1.50 -13.73 12.72
CA PRO A 10 0.57 -12.94 13.56
C PRO A 10 0.99 -11.48 13.76
N SER A 11 2.29 -11.18 13.72
CA SER A 11 2.82 -9.81 13.93
C SER A 11 2.54 -8.89 12.73
N TYR A 12 2.23 -9.44 11.55
CA TYR A 12 1.95 -8.70 10.33
C TYR A 12 0.47 -8.69 9.94
N HIS A 13 -0.43 -9.06 10.85
CA HIS A 13 -1.86 -8.88 10.67
C HIS A 13 -2.20 -7.39 10.65
N ILE A 14 -3.17 -7.01 9.82
CA ILE A 14 -3.54 -5.61 9.60
C ILE A 14 -3.87 -4.89 10.91
N GLU A 15 -4.51 -5.57 11.86
CA GLU A 15 -4.86 -5.02 13.17
C GLU A 15 -3.60 -4.63 13.96
N ARG A 16 -2.56 -5.46 13.93
CA ARG A 16 -1.29 -5.13 14.59
C ARG A 16 -0.56 -3.97 13.93
N LEU A 17 -0.58 -3.92 12.60
CA LEU A 17 0.03 -2.82 11.85
C LEU A 17 -0.72 -1.49 12.09
N MET A 18 -2.05 -1.55 12.29
CA MET A 18 -2.83 -0.38 12.74
C MET A 18 -2.45 0.05 14.15
N ASP A 19 -2.35 -0.91 15.09
CA ASP A 19 -1.90 -0.63 16.47
C ASP A 19 -0.52 0.03 16.48
N ASP A 20 0.43 -0.46 15.69
CA ASP A 20 1.78 0.11 15.57
C ASP A 20 1.73 1.55 15.02
N ALA A 21 0.93 1.79 13.99
CA ALA A 21 0.77 3.14 13.43
C ALA A 21 0.16 4.10 14.45
N MET A 22 -0.86 3.68 15.20
CA MET A 22 -1.47 4.49 16.24
C MET A 22 -0.50 4.74 17.41
N ALA A 23 0.28 3.75 17.81
CA ALA A 23 1.31 3.91 18.84
C ALA A 23 2.40 4.94 18.44
N ILE A 24 2.76 4.99 17.16
CA ILE A 24 3.65 6.04 16.62
C ILE A 24 2.99 7.42 16.81
N VAL A 25 1.74 7.57 16.39
CA VAL A 25 0.99 8.83 16.53
C VAL A 25 0.91 9.30 17.99
N GLU A 26 0.68 8.38 18.92
CA GLU A 26 0.65 8.66 20.36
C GLU A 26 2.03 9.08 20.86
N THR A 27 3.08 8.35 20.47
CA THR A 27 4.46 8.60 20.93
C THR A 27 4.98 9.97 20.51
N ILE A 28 4.56 10.47 19.34
CA ILE A 28 4.95 11.83 18.87
C ILE A 28 4.04 12.94 19.41
N GLY A 29 3.16 12.63 20.38
CA GLY A 29 2.35 13.62 21.11
C GLY A 29 1.03 14.01 20.42
N TYR A 30 0.53 13.18 19.51
CA TYR A 30 -0.76 13.37 18.80
C TYR A 30 -1.87 12.43 19.31
N GLY A 31 -1.73 11.88 20.53
CA GLY A 31 -2.67 10.91 21.10
C GLY A 31 -4.14 11.30 21.01
N ASP A 32 -4.49 12.57 21.26
CA ASP A 32 -5.88 13.06 21.25
C ASP A 32 -6.23 13.88 20.02
N LYS A 33 -5.26 14.18 19.15
CA LYS A 33 -5.45 15.09 18.01
C LYS A 33 -5.87 14.33 16.77
N ARG A 34 -6.58 15.04 15.90
CA ARG A 34 -6.78 14.58 14.53
C ARG A 34 -5.49 14.76 13.74
N PHE A 35 -5.32 13.96 12.72
CA PHE A 35 -4.16 14.01 11.84
C PHE A 35 -4.54 13.62 10.41
N HIS A 36 -3.70 13.97 9.46
CA HIS A 36 -3.80 13.49 8.08
C HIS A 36 -3.05 12.17 7.96
N LEU A 37 -3.63 11.22 7.24
CA LEU A 37 -3.03 9.92 6.99
C LEU A 37 -2.75 9.77 5.50
N ALA A 38 -1.53 9.35 5.17
CA ALA A 38 -1.16 8.98 3.80
C ALA A 38 -0.56 7.58 3.78
N GLY A 39 -0.84 6.82 2.72
CA GLY A 39 -0.28 5.48 2.55
C GLY A 39 -0.16 5.07 1.09
N HIS A 40 0.95 4.41 0.77
CA HIS A 40 1.22 3.81 -0.52
C HIS A 40 1.27 2.29 -0.40
N ASP A 41 0.76 1.56 -1.38
CA ASP A 41 0.73 0.09 -1.47
C ASP A 41 0.27 -0.58 -0.17
N TRP A 42 1.11 -1.35 0.53
CA TRP A 42 0.77 -1.95 1.83
C TRP A 42 0.43 -0.91 2.89
N GLY A 43 1.13 0.23 2.91
CA GLY A 43 0.76 1.38 3.75
C GLY A 43 -0.63 1.91 3.42
N GLY A 44 -1.03 1.89 2.15
CA GLY A 44 -2.39 2.20 1.71
C GLY A 44 -3.42 1.21 2.23
N SER A 45 -3.07 -0.08 2.31
CA SER A 45 -3.96 -1.09 2.92
C SER A 45 -4.22 -0.82 4.41
N ILE A 46 -3.17 -0.42 5.15
CA ILE A 46 -3.30 -0.02 6.56
C ILE A 46 -4.11 1.28 6.66
N ALA A 47 -3.86 2.24 5.77
CA ALA A 47 -4.53 3.52 5.77
C ALA A 47 -6.05 3.38 5.54
N TRP A 48 -6.50 2.51 4.64
CA TRP A 48 -7.92 2.17 4.49
C TRP A 48 -8.51 1.57 5.77
N ALA A 49 -7.80 0.65 6.42
CA ALA A 49 -8.26 0.03 7.65
C ALA A 49 -8.33 1.02 8.82
N LEU A 50 -7.34 1.91 8.94
CA LEU A 50 -7.37 2.99 9.93
C LEU A 50 -8.52 3.97 9.69
N ALA A 51 -8.79 4.33 8.43
CA ALA A 51 -9.89 5.21 8.08
C ALA A 51 -11.26 4.62 8.41
N ASP A 52 -11.41 3.29 8.34
CA ASP A 52 -12.62 2.59 8.76
C ASP A 52 -12.75 2.49 10.29
N ARG A 53 -11.66 2.20 11.01
CA ARG A 53 -11.70 1.91 12.46
C ARG A 53 -11.48 3.14 13.34
N HIS A 54 -10.78 4.14 12.85
CA HIS A 54 -10.35 5.34 13.58
C HIS A 54 -10.77 6.63 12.86
N GLU A 55 -11.94 6.63 12.18
CA GLU A 55 -12.40 7.78 11.37
C GLU A 55 -12.36 9.11 12.15
N ALA A 56 -12.75 9.11 13.43
CA ALA A 56 -12.79 10.29 14.28
C ALA A 56 -11.40 10.93 14.50
N ARG A 57 -10.33 10.16 14.30
CA ARG A 57 -8.95 10.60 14.45
C ARG A 57 -8.37 11.19 13.18
N LEU A 58 -9.03 11.03 12.03
CA LEU A 58 -8.51 11.46 10.74
C LEU A 58 -9.17 12.74 10.26
N ALA A 59 -8.35 13.71 9.85
CA ALA A 59 -8.80 14.92 9.15
C ALA A 59 -8.99 14.62 7.66
N SER A 60 -8.06 13.88 7.06
CA SER A 60 -8.16 13.40 5.69
C SER A 60 -7.31 12.14 5.47
N LEU A 61 -7.63 11.44 4.40
CA LEU A 61 -6.93 10.25 3.91
C LEU A 61 -6.37 10.51 2.51
N THR A 62 -5.09 10.18 2.29
CA THR A 62 -4.51 10.10 0.95
C THR A 62 -3.99 8.69 0.72
N VAL A 63 -4.39 8.07 -0.38
CA VAL A 63 -3.88 6.74 -0.75
C VAL A 63 -3.29 6.77 -2.14
N LEU A 64 -2.09 6.20 -2.29
CA LEU A 64 -1.40 6.06 -3.56
C LEU A 64 -1.39 4.59 -3.99
N SER A 65 -1.74 4.34 -5.24
CA SER A 65 -1.59 3.04 -5.92
C SER A 65 -2.19 1.83 -5.18
N ARG A 66 -3.08 2.05 -4.21
CA ARG A 66 -3.75 0.96 -3.49
C ARG A 66 -5.27 1.20 -3.42
N PRO A 67 -6.10 0.47 -4.16
CA PRO A 67 -7.54 0.64 -4.13
C PRO A 67 -8.13 0.18 -2.79
N HIS A 68 -9.35 0.61 -2.52
CA HIS A 68 -10.10 0.08 -1.38
C HIS A 68 -10.14 -1.46 -1.45
N PRO A 69 -9.92 -2.20 -0.34
CA PRO A 69 -9.83 -3.67 -0.34
C PRO A 69 -11.03 -4.36 -1.00
N ASN A 70 -12.24 -3.85 -0.79
CA ASN A 70 -13.44 -4.41 -1.41
C ASN A 70 -13.46 -4.20 -2.93
N ALA A 71 -12.99 -3.05 -3.43
CA ALA A 71 -12.84 -2.80 -4.88
C ALA A 71 -11.79 -3.73 -5.50
N PHE A 72 -10.66 -3.91 -4.81
CA PHE A 72 -9.62 -4.83 -5.23
C PHE A 72 -10.12 -6.28 -5.31
N ASN A 73 -10.82 -6.74 -4.26
CA ASN A 73 -11.38 -8.09 -4.22
C ASN A 73 -12.45 -8.31 -5.30
N ARG A 74 -13.28 -7.29 -5.56
CA ARG A 74 -14.25 -7.31 -6.67
C ARG A 74 -13.54 -7.45 -8.02
N ALA A 75 -12.49 -6.68 -8.27
CA ALA A 75 -11.73 -6.75 -9.51
C ALA A 75 -10.99 -8.08 -9.68
N LEU A 76 -10.52 -8.71 -8.60
CA LEU A 76 -9.93 -10.06 -8.66
C LEU A 76 -10.89 -11.13 -9.18
N GLN A 77 -12.20 -10.91 -9.00
CA GLN A 77 -13.24 -11.86 -9.41
C GLN A 77 -13.81 -11.58 -10.81
N MET A 78 -13.36 -10.52 -11.50
CA MET A 78 -13.82 -10.19 -12.84
C MET A 78 -13.35 -11.23 -13.85
N SER A 79 -14.21 -11.52 -14.82
CA SER A 79 -14.00 -12.58 -15.83
C SER A 79 -12.84 -12.28 -16.80
N ASP A 80 -12.45 -11.01 -16.97
CA ASP A 80 -11.30 -10.62 -17.79
C ASP A 80 -9.96 -11.02 -17.16
N GLY A 81 -9.95 -11.30 -15.85
CA GLY A 81 -8.78 -11.74 -15.11
C GLY A 81 -7.64 -10.72 -15.06
N ASP A 82 -7.87 -9.45 -15.37
CA ASP A 82 -6.82 -8.44 -15.43
C ASP A 82 -6.15 -8.26 -14.05
N GLN A 83 -6.93 -8.00 -13.00
CA GLN A 83 -6.38 -7.85 -11.65
C GLN A 83 -5.72 -9.14 -11.16
N ALA A 84 -6.24 -10.29 -11.50
CA ALA A 84 -5.63 -11.57 -11.13
C ALA A 84 -4.24 -11.76 -11.77
N ARG A 85 -4.09 -11.37 -13.06
CA ARG A 85 -2.78 -11.38 -13.73
C ARG A 85 -1.78 -10.44 -13.08
N ARG A 86 -2.18 -9.20 -12.75
CA ARG A 86 -1.34 -8.20 -12.07
C ARG A 86 -0.90 -8.65 -10.68
N SER A 87 -1.72 -9.44 -10.01
CA SER A 87 -1.49 -9.94 -8.64
C SER A 87 -0.70 -11.25 -8.57
N LYS A 88 -0.19 -11.81 -9.68
CA LYS A 88 0.51 -13.10 -9.68
C LYS A 88 1.73 -13.17 -8.75
N HIS A 89 2.44 -12.04 -8.56
CA HIS A 89 3.57 -11.97 -7.65
C HIS A 89 3.17 -12.29 -6.20
N HIS A 90 1.93 -12.06 -5.79
CA HIS A 90 1.46 -12.41 -4.46
C HIS A 90 1.53 -13.91 -4.18
N THR A 91 1.45 -14.76 -5.20
CA THR A 91 1.50 -16.22 -5.04
C THR A 91 2.93 -16.70 -4.80
N TRP A 92 3.88 -16.28 -5.64
CA TRP A 92 5.25 -16.77 -5.49
C TRP A 92 5.99 -16.13 -4.30
N PHE A 93 5.56 -14.96 -3.82
CA PHE A 93 6.07 -14.37 -2.57
C PHE A 93 5.72 -15.19 -1.32
N LEU A 94 4.77 -16.13 -1.43
CA LEU A 94 4.44 -17.03 -0.34
C LEU A 94 5.39 -18.24 -0.25
N GLU A 95 6.18 -18.49 -1.29
CA GLU A 95 7.10 -19.62 -1.35
C GLU A 95 8.23 -19.46 -0.33
N PRO A 96 8.74 -20.57 0.25
CA PRO A 96 9.76 -20.52 1.30
C PRO A 96 11.09 -19.91 0.86
N ASP A 97 11.41 -19.98 -0.43
CA ASP A 97 12.65 -19.49 -1.04
C ASP A 97 12.49 -18.10 -1.71
N ALA A 98 11.33 -17.47 -1.54
CA ALA A 98 11.03 -16.19 -2.20
C ALA A 98 12.08 -15.12 -1.90
N ALA A 99 12.54 -15.00 -0.65
CA ALA A 99 13.58 -14.04 -0.29
C ALA A 99 14.91 -14.31 -1.00
N ASP A 100 15.32 -15.58 -1.07
CA ASP A 100 16.55 -15.97 -1.77
C ASP A 100 16.46 -15.65 -3.27
N ARG A 101 15.30 -15.87 -3.88
CA ARG A 101 15.04 -15.55 -5.30
C ARG A 101 15.03 -14.06 -5.58
N VAL A 102 14.42 -13.25 -4.71
CA VAL A 102 14.43 -11.77 -4.86
C VAL A 102 15.85 -11.22 -4.76
N LEU A 103 16.66 -11.78 -3.85
CA LEU A 103 18.02 -11.33 -3.57
C LEU A 103 19.09 -11.96 -4.47
N ALA A 104 18.74 -12.94 -5.31
CA ALA A 104 19.67 -13.56 -6.23
C ALA A 104 20.31 -12.54 -7.18
N ASP A 105 21.56 -12.80 -7.59
CA ASP A 105 22.30 -12.00 -8.55
C ASP A 105 22.31 -10.48 -8.20
N ASP A 106 22.67 -10.18 -6.96
CA ASP A 106 22.68 -8.80 -6.43
C ASP A 106 21.29 -8.12 -6.54
N SER A 107 20.23 -8.85 -6.18
CA SER A 107 18.84 -8.37 -6.25
C SER A 107 18.40 -7.94 -7.65
N LYS A 108 18.94 -8.56 -8.68
CA LYS A 108 18.70 -8.20 -10.09
C LYS A 108 17.23 -8.06 -10.42
N TRP A 109 16.40 -9.03 -10.00
CA TRP A 109 14.95 -8.98 -10.25
C TRP A 109 14.30 -7.72 -9.65
N LEU A 110 14.65 -7.36 -8.41
CA LEU A 110 14.09 -6.17 -7.74
C LEU A 110 14.59 -4.88 -8.39
N ARG A 111 15.87 -4.81 -8.74
CA ARG A 111 16.48 -3.68 -9.46
C ARG A 111 15.78 -3.43 -10.80
N GLU A 112 15.63 -4.46 -11.61
CA GLU A 112 14.97 -4.36 -12.92
C GLU A 112 13.50 -3.96 -12.80
N ARG A 113 12.79 -4.49 -11.78
CA ARG A 113 11.40 -4.14 -11.53
C ARG A 113 11.24 -2.67 -11.14
N LEU A 114 12.03 -2.17 -10.21
CA LEU A 114 12.01 -0.78 -9.77
C LEU A 114 12.42 0.17 -10.91
N ALA A 115 13.47 -0.16 -11.64
CA ALA A 115 13.92 0.63 -12.80
C ALA A 115 12.86 0.70 -13.90
N LYS A 116 12.21 -0.43 -14.22
CA LYS A 116 11.10 -0.49 -15.18
C LYS A 116 9.91 0.37 -14.75
N ALA A 117 9.70 0.49 -13.45
CA ALA A 117 8.67 1.31 -12.85
C ALA A 117 9.07 2.79 -12.71
N GLY A 118 10.17 3.24 -13.33
CA GLY A 118 10.60 4.63 -13.32
C GLY A 118 11.26 5.11 -12.03
N VAL A 119 11.51 4.22 -11.07
CA VAL A 119 12.17 4.59 -9.80
C VAL A 119 13.62 5.02 -10.10
N PRO A 120 14.05 6.22 -9.63
CA PRO A 120 15.40 6.71 -9.87
C PRO A 120 16.49 5.78 -9.32
N PRO A 121 17.65 5.65 -9.99
CA PRO A 121 18.73 4.76 -9.54
C PRO A 121 19.17 4.98 -8.09
N SER A 122 19.24 6.23 -7.62
CA SER A 122 19.59 6.54 -6.23
C SER A 122 18.57 5.98 -5.24
N ALA A 123 17.27 6.10 -5.55
CA ALA A 123 16.20 5.54 -4.71
C ALA A 123 16.19 4.00 -4.74
N ILE A 124 16.59 3.38 -5.85
CA ILE A 124 16.78 1.92 -5.91
C ILE A 124 17.88 1.49 -4.94
N GLU A 125 19.05 2.18 -4.93
CA GLU A 125 20.14 1.85 -4.01
C GLU A 125 19.75 2.07 -2.54
N GLU A 126 19.00 3.14 -2.23
CA GLU A 126 18.48 3.38 -0.89
C GLU A 126 17.53 2.25 -0.43
N ASN A 127 16.59 1.84 -1.28
CA ASN A 127 15.69 0.73 -1.01
C ASN A 127 16.46 -0.58 -0.78
N LEU A 128 17.47 -0.87 -1.60
CA LEU A 128 18.30 -2.07 -1.46
C LEU A 128 19.22 -2.01 -0.24
N GLY A 129 19.64 -0.82 0.18
CA GLY A 129 20.34 -0.63 1.46
C GLY A 129 19.56 -1.17 2.65
N VAL A 130 18.23 -1.12 2.58
CA VAL A 130 17.33 -1.65 3.61
C VAL A 130 16.93 -3.10 3.30
N LEU A 131 16.43 -3.38 2.09
CA LEU A 131 15.81 -4.65 1.71
C LEU A 131 16.81 -5.68 1.18
N GLY A 132 18.05 -5.29 0.88
CA GLY A 132 19.07 -6.11 0.22
C GLY A 132 19.68 -7.22 1.10
N ASN A 133 19.11 -7.47 2.29
CA ASN A 133 19.53 -8.61 3.12
C ASN A 133 18.36 -9.54 3.43
N LYS A 134 18.66 -10.79 3.69
CA LYS A 134 17.66 -11.85 3.84
C LYS A 134 16.69 -11.61 5.00
N ALA A 135 17.15 -11.06 6.12
CA ALA A 135 16.30 -10.86 7.29
C ALA A 135 15.22 -9.81 7.02
N THR A 136 15.58 -8.67 6.43
CA THR A 136 14.64 -7.61 6.09
C THR A 136 13.74 -8.00 4.91
N MET A 137 14.25 -8.73 3.92
CA MET A 137 13.44 -9.26 2.83
C MET A 137 12.41 -10.28 3.33
N GLU A 138 12.76 -11.18 4.22
CA GLU A 138 11.80 -12.10 4.86
C GLU A 138 10.73 -11.35 5.65
N ALA A 139 11.09 -10.27 6.34
CA ALA A 139 10.14 -9.41 7.05
C ALA A 139 9.18 -8.71 6.07
N ALA A 140 9.68 -8.19 4.96
CA ALA A 140 8.84 -7.59 3.91
C ALA A 140 7.88 -8.62 3.29
N LEU A 141 8.35 -9.83 3.00
CA LEU A 141 7.51 -10.91 2.45
C LEU A 141 6.51 -11.46 3.47
N ALA A 142 6.75 -11.27 4.77
CA ALA A 142 5.80 -11.67 5.81
C ALA A 142 4.46 -10.93 5.73
N TRP A 143 4.42 -9.72 5.17
CA TRP A 143 3.20 -8.97 4.89
C TRP A 143 2.29 -9.74 3.91
N TYR A 144 2.87 -10.30 2.86
CA TYR A 144 2.12 -11.12 1.88
C TYR A 144 1.62 -12.43 2.51
N ARG A 145 2.43 -13.06 3.38
CA ARG A 145 2.06 -14.30 4.08
C ARG A 145 0.96 -14.10 5.13
N ALA A 146 0.87 -12.90 5.71
CA ALA A 146 -0.20 -12.51 6.65
C ALA A 146 -1.49 -12.07 5.95
N ARG A 147 -1.46 -11.88 4.63
CA ARG A 147 -2.61 -11.48 3.81
C ARG A 147 -3.74 -12.50 3.93
N GLY A 148 -4.95 -12.03 4.17
CA GLY A 148 -6.13 -12.90 4.37
C GLY A 148 -6.58 -12.95 5.81
N ALA A 149 -5.83 -12.34 6.73
CA ALA A 149 -6.19 -12.22 8.13
C ALA A 149 -6.99 -10.94 8.46
N ILE A 150 -7.53 -10.24 7.46
CA ILE A 150 -8.54 -9.19 7.72
C ILE A 150 -9.81 -9.91 8.18
N ARG A 151 -10.05 -9.88 9.48
CA ARG A 151 -11.14 -10.61 10.13
C ARG A 151 -12.52 -10.04 9.83
N SER A 152 -12.61 -8.78 9.39
CA SER A 152 -13.87 -8.13 9.06
C SER A 152 -13.74 -7.31 7.79
N PRO A 153 -14.70 -7.39 6.87
CA PRO A 153 -14.77 -6.48 5.73
C PRO A 153 -14.73 -5.03 6.21
N LEU A 154 -14.06 -4.15 5.44
CA LEU A 154 -14.12 -2.72 5.72
C LEU A 154 -15.50 -2.17 5.34
N GLY A 155 -15.99 -1.25 6.16
CA GLY A 155 -17.17 -0.45 5.87
C GLY A 155 -16.90 0.66 4.84
N PRO A 156 -17.93 1.48 4.53
CA PRO A 156 -17.73 2.66 3.69
C PRO A 156 -16.89 3.71 4.43
N ILE A 157 -15.87 4.21 3.78
CA ILE A 157 -14.97 5.22 4.34
C ILE A 157 -15.69 6.56 4.44
N ARG A 158 -15.69 7.17 5.64
CA ARG A 158 -16.32 8.46 5.93
C ARG A 158 -15.33 9.61 6.14
N VAL A 159 -14.06 9.38 5.81
CA VAL A 159 -12.99 10.38 5.87
C VAL A 159 -12.80 10.99 4.49
N PRO A 160 -12.68 12.35 4.37
CA PRO A 160 -12.35 12.98 3.09
C PRO A 160 -11.12 12.32 2.47
N THR A 161 -11.24 11.85 1.23
CA THR A 161 -10.25 10.94 0.63
C THR A 161 -9.75 11.46 -0.71
N LEU A 162 -8.43 11.54 -0.84
CA LEU A 162 -7.70 11.64 -2.10
C LEU A 162 -7.13 10.27 -2.46
N TYR A 163 -7.47 9.77 -3.64
CA TYR A 163 -6.88 8.57 -4.18
C TYR A 163 -6.12 8.90 -5.47
N ILE A 164 -4.81 8.59 -5.48
CA ILE A 164 -3.90 8.83 -6.61
C ILE A 164 -3.50 7.50 -7.21
N TRP A 165 -3.63 7.36 -8.53
CA TRP A 165 -3.29 6.12 -9.23
C TRP A 165 -2.65 6.43 -10.58
N GLY A 166 -1.57 5.72 -10.92
CA GLY A 166 -0.92 5.79 -12.22
C GLY A 166 -1.55 4.82 -13.21
N ASP A 167 -1.83 5.25 -14.44
CA ASP A 167 -2.52 4.41 -15.44
C ASP A 167 -1.62 3.32 -16.07
N CYS A 168 -0.31 3.42 -15.83
CA CYS A 168 0.68 2.38 -16.15
C CYS A 168 0.99 1.43 -14.97
N ASP A 169 0.23 1.50 -13.86
CA ASP A 169 0.43 0.60 -12.70
C ASP A 169 0.26 -0.87 -13.13
N ASP A 170 1.33 -1.64 -13.02
CA ASP A 170 1.36 -3.07 -13.37
C ASP A 170 0.86 -3.99 -12.23
N THR A 171 0.54 -3.41 -11.07
CA THR A 171 0.07 -4.11 -9.86
C THR A 171 -1.43 -3.94 -9.65
N VAL A 172 -1.94 -2.75 -9.94
CA VAL A 172 -3.35 -2.37 -9.76
C VAL A 172 -3.98 -2.03 -11.10
N GLY A 173 -5.03 -2.75 -11.46
CA GLY A 173 -5.80 -2.51 -12.68
C GLY A 173 -6.82 -1.39 -12.52
N ARG A 174 -7.20 -0.76 -13.66
CA ARG A 174 -8.15 0.35 -13.72
C ARG A 174 -9.49 0.05 -13.04
N ALA A 175 -10.03 -1.14 -13.23
CA ALA A 175 -11.30 -1.54 -12.62
C ALA A 175 -11.27 -1.52 -11.09
N ALA A 176 -10.13 -1.92 -10.48
CA ALA A 176 -9.95 -1.83 -9.04
C ALA A 176 -9.78 -0.38 -8.59
N ALA A 177 -9.02 0.43 -9.34
CA ALA A 177 -8.79 1.82 -9.03
C ALA A 177 -10.10 2.62 -9.08
N GLU A 178 -10.81 2.62 -10.20
CA GLU A 178 -12.08 3.33 -10.37
C GLU A 178 -13.18 2.83 -9.43
N GLY A 179 -13.23 1.51 -9.20
CA GLY A 179 -14.18 0.89 -8.28
C GLY A 179 -14.04 1.29 -6.82
N THR A 180 -12.92 1.93 -6.43
CA THR A 180 -12.72 2.46 -5.08
C THR A 180 -13.77 3.49 -4.69
N ARG A 181 -14.27 4.28 -5.65
CA ARG A 181 -15.32 5.29 -5.43
C ARG A 181 -16.56 4.72 -4.73
N ASP A 182 -16.93 3.48 -5.03
CA ASP A 182 -18.15 2.85 -4.50
C ASP A 182 -18.08 2.59 -2.98
N PHE A 183 -16.90 2.68 -2.40
CA PHE A 183 -16.64 2.39 -0.99
C PHE A 183 -16.22 3.63 -0.19
N VAL A 184 -16.38 4.83 -0.74
CA VAL A 184 -16.12 6.09 -0.03
C VAL A 184 -17.41 6.91 0.08
N ALA A 185 -17.88 7.09 1.32
CA ALA A 185 -19.10 7.84 1.66
C ALA A 185 -18.79 9.26 2.17
N ALA A 186 -17.65 9.84 1.79
CA ALA A 186 -17.17 11.16 2.12
C ALA A 186 -16.79 11.91 0.83
N PRO A 187 -16.38 13.20 0.90
CA PRO A 187 -15.75 13.87 -0.23
C PRO A 187 -14.60 13.03 -0.77
N TYR A 188 -14.65 12.75 -2.08
CA TYR A 188 -13.71 11.86 -2.74
C TYR A 188 -13.15 12.49 -4.00
N ARG A 189 -11.83 12.53 -4.07
CA ARG A 189 -11.09 12.97 -5.24
C ARG A 189 -10.26 11.80 -5.76
N PHE A 190 -10.44 11.44 -7.03
CA PHE A 190 -9.66 10.43 -7.72
C PHE A 190 -8.82 11.09 -8.79
N GLU A 191 -7.52 10.93 -8.70
CA GLU A 191 -6.54 11.47 -9.64
C GLU A 191 -5.84 10.34 -10.37
N VAL A 192 -5.92 10.39 -11.69
CA VAL A 192 -5.19 9.48 -12.58
C VAL A 192 -3.96 10.21 -13.09
N LEU A 193 -2.78 9.63 -12.88
CA LEU A 193 -1.51 10.16 -13.39
C LEU A 193 -1.15 9.43 -14.69
N PRO A 194 -1.23 10.12 -15.86
CA PRO A 194 -0.93 9.51 -17.15
C PRO A 194 0.54 9.12 -17.26
N GLY A 195 0.82 7.88 -17.71
CA GLY A 195 2.16 7.37 -17.92
C GLY A 195 2.92 6.99 -16.65
N VAL A 196 2.32 7.17 -15.47
CA VAL A 196 2.92 6.86 -14.17
C VAL A 196 2.57 5.42 -13.77
N SER A 197 3.52 4.72 -13.19
CA SER A 197 3.33 3.33 -12.74
C SER A 197 2.92 3.22 -11.27
N HIS A 198 3.28 2.12 -10.62
CA HIS A 198 2.93 1.84 -9.22
C HIS A 198 3.60 2.78 -8.21
N PHE A 199 4.80 3.27 -8.51
CA PHE A 199 5.61 4.08 -7.60
C PHE A 199 5.42 5.59 -7.87
N ALA A 200 4.16 6.02 -7.82
CA ALA A 200 3.75 7.39 -8.18
C ALA A 200 4.50 8.49 -7.41
N ALA A 201 4.89 8.24 -6.16
CA ALA A 201 5.63 9.22 -5.35
C ALA A 201 7.07 9.43 -5.85
N GLU A 202 7.69 8.39 -6.37
CA GLU A 202 9.05 8.41 -6.93
C GLU A 202 9.08 8.87 -8.39
N GLU A 203 8.04 8.55 -9.16
CA GLU A 203 7.97 8.87 -10.59
C GLU A 203 7.45 10.29 -10.86
N ALA A 204 6.56 10.80 -10.03
CA ALA A 204 5.90 12.10 -10.21
C ALA A 204 5.81 12.90 -8.88
N PRO A 205 6.96 13.11 -8.17
CA PRO A 205 6.97 13.66 -6.83
C PRO A 205 6.35 15.08 -6.76
N GLU A 206 6.56 15.93 -7.75
CA GLU A 206 6.01 17.29 -7.78
C GLU A 206 4.47 17.25 -7.87
N ARG A 207 3.95 16.40 -8.77
CA ARG A 207 2.50 16.29 -8.96
C ARG A 207 1.81 15.66 -7.75
N VAL A 208 2.41 14.60 -7.19
CA VAL A 208 1.89 13.96 -5.97
C VAL A 208 1.90 14.95 -4.80
N SER A 209 3.00 15.66 -4.59
CA SER A 209 3.12 16.67 -3.54
C SER A 209 2.09 17.78 -3.69
N GLN A 210 1.89 18.32 -4.90
CA GLN A 210 0.87 19.33 -5.18
C GLN A 210 -0.53 18.83 -4.79
N LEU A 211 -0.92 17.65 -5.26
CA LEU A 211 -2.23 17.05 -4.99
C LEU A 211 -2.46 16.84 -3.49
N MET A 212 -1.43 16.35 -2.79
CA MET A 212 -1.49 16.16 -1.34
C MET A 212 -1.64 17.49 -0.61
N LEU A 213 -0.84 18.51 -0.93
CA LEU A 213 -0.93 19.83 -0.29
C LEU A 213 -2.31 20.48 -0.50
N GLU A 214 -2.86 20.38 -1.71
CA GLU A 214 -4.24 20.86 -2.00
C GLU A 214 -5.26 20.13 -1.11
N HIS A 215 -5.12 18.80 -0.96
CA HIS A 215 -6.04 18.01 -0.15
C HIS A 215 -5.92 18.32 1.35
N LEU A 216 -4.70 18.47 1.86
CA LEU A 216 -4.46 18.87 3.25
C LEU A 216 -5.05 20.25 3.55
N ALA A 217 -4.84 21.22 2.66
CA ALA A 217 -5.37 22.58 2.83
C ALA A 217 -6.91 22.63 2.82
N ALA A 218 -7.56 21.74 2.06
CA ALA A 218 -9.02 21.65 2.01
C ALA A 218 -9.65 21.01 3.26
N HIS A 219 -8.85 20.31 4.09
CA HIS A 219 -9.34 19.55 5.25
C HIS A 219 -8.48 19.80 6.49
N PRO A 220 -8.45 21.02 7.05
CA PRO A 220 -7.59 21.36 8.18
C PRO A 220 -7.86 20.49 9.42
N VAL A 221 -6.83 20.29 10.24
CA VAL A 221 -6.89 19.55 11.52
C VAL A 221 -7.46 20.43 12.60
#